data_8d97d1ff0adb3aa6fa9817f64f033715
#
_entry.id   8d97d1ff0adb3aa6fa9817f64f033715
#
_cell.length_a   1.000
_cell.length_b   1.000
_cell.length_c   1.000
_cell.angle_alpha   90.00
_cell.angle_beta   90.00
_cell.angle_gamma   90.00
#
_symmetry.space_group_name_H-M   'P 1'
#
loop_
_entity.id
_entity.type
_entity.pdbx_description
1 polymer ?
#
loop_
_entity_poly.entity_id
_entity_poly.type
_entity_poly.pdbx_seq_one_letter_code
_entity_poly.pdbx_strand_id
1 'polypeptide(L)'
;MTEPLILAVVGHTNTGKTSLLRTLTRDRGFGEVSHRPSTTRHVEGARLSVDGEALLELYDTPGLEDAIALLDYLDALERPGERLDGPERMARLLDSNEARGRFEQEAKVVRQLLASDAGLYVIDAREPVLAKYRDELAVLAGCGRPLLPVLNFVASPQHREEEWRAALARLGLHALVRFDSVAPPLDGERRLYESLALLLERARPQLDRLIADHETQAAA
;
A
#
# COMPACT_ATOMS: atom_id res chain seq x y z
N MET A 1 -25.50 4.37 -0.56
CA MET A 1 -24.13 4.92 -0.64
C MET A 1 -23.19 3.75 -0.45
N THR A 2 -22.35 3.49 -1.41
CA THR A 2 -21.35 2.40 -1.34
C THR A 2 -20.21 2.87 -0.43
N GLU A 3 -19.74 2.03 0.48
CA GLU A 3 -18.56 2.37 1.29
C GLU A 3 -17.34 2.54 0.37
N PRO A 4 -16.50 3.57 0.58
CA PRO A 4 -15.32 3.77 -0.23
C PRO A 4 -14.33 2.61 -0.07
N LEU A 5 -13.61 2.28 -1.14
CA LEU A 5 -12.48 1.35 -1.10
C LEU A 5 -11.36 1.97 -0.27
N ILE A 6 -10.80 1.24 0.68
CA ILE A 6 -9.72 1.73 1.55
C ILE A 6 -8.41 1.06 1.18
N LEU A 7 -7.40 1.86 0.84
CA LEU A 7 -6.06 1.38 0.49
C LEU A 7 -5.00 1.95 1.44
N ALA A 8 -4.09 1.10 1.92
CA ALA A 8 -2.87 1.52 2.60
C ALA A 8 -1.73 1.66 1.59
N VAL A 9 -1.04 2.80 1.60
CA VAL A 9 0.18 3.00 0.81
C VAL A 9 1.38 2.63 1.67
N VAL A 10 1.99 1.49 1.39
CA VAL A 10 3.01 0.85 2.22
C VAL A 10 4.33 0.67 1.46
N GLY A 11 5.42 0.40 2.16
CA GLY A 11 6.74 0.15 1.59
C GLY A 11 7.85 0.83 2.38
N HIS A 12 9.09 0.68 1.91
CA HIS A 12 10.28 1.22 2.59
C HIS A 12 10.27 2.74 2.67
N THR A 13 11.12 3.29 3.55
CA THR A 13 11.35 4.75 3.63
C THR A 13 11.90 5.27 2.30
N ASN A 14 11.45 6.45 1.88
CA ASN A 14 11.89 7.14 0.65
C ASN A 14 11.55 6.48 -0.69
N THR A 15 10.65 5.51 -0.75
CA THR A 15 10.18 4.92 -2.03
C THR A 15 9.20 5.81 -2.79
N GLY A 16 8.80 6.94 -2.24
CA GLY A 16 7.89 7.89 -2.87
C GLY A 16 6.41 7.65 -2.59
N LYS A 17 6.06 7.01 -1.47
CA LYS A 17 4.67 6.78 -1.03
C LYS A 17 3.83 8.05 -1.03
N THR A 18 4.29 9.07 -0.30
CA THR A 18 3.62 10.37 -0.21
C THR A 18 3.54 11.07 -1.59
N SER A 19 4.58 10.92 -2.42
CA SER A 19 4.58 11.48 -3.79
C SER A 19 3.55 10.80 -4.68
N LEU A 20 3.45 9.47 -4.61
CA LEU A 20 2.42 8.69 -5.30
C LEU A 20 1.02 9.17 -4.91
N LEU A 21 0.77 9.29 -3.62
CA LEU A 21 -0.51 9.73 -3.09
C LEU A 21 -0.86 11.13 -3.58
N ARG A 22 0.08 12.09 -3.51
CA ARG A 22 -0.12 13.45 -4.04
C ARG A 22 -0.37 13.47 -5.54
N THR A 23 0.29 12.61 -6.30
CA THR A 23 0.08 12.52 -7.75
C THR A 23 -1.32 12.00 -8.07
N LEU A 24 -1.79 10.96 -7.39
CA LEU A 24 -3.13 10.40 -7.58
C LEU A 24 -4.26 11.38 -7.20
N THR A 25 -3.99 12.30 -6.27
CA THR A 25 -5.01 13.22 -5.74
C THR A 25 -4.92 14.64 -6.31
N ARG A 26 -3.93 14.93 -7.16
CA ARG A 26 -3.50 16.28 -7.60
C ARG A 26 -4.60 17.19 -8.11
N ASP A 27 -5.58 16.69 -8.87
CA ASP A 27 -6.58 17.50 -9.54
C ASP A 27 -8.03 17.20 -9.11
N ARG A 28 -8.21 16.34 -8.11
CA ARG A 28 -9.54 15.82 -7.76
C ARG A 28 -10.11 16.37 -6.47
N GLY A 29 -9.73 17.62 -6.17
CA GLY A 29 -10.11 18.28 -4.94
C GLY A 29 -9.50 17.53 -3.76
N PHE A 30 -8.35 17.96 -3.29
CA PHE A 30 -7.78 17.59 -2.00
C PHE A 30 -8.88 17.82 -0.94
N GLY A 31 -9.82 16.86 -0.90
CA GLY A 31 -10.87 16.84 0.08
C GLY A 31 -10.28 16.25 1.34
N GLU A 32 -10.23 17.06 2.36
CA GLU A 32 -10.08 16.73 3.77
C GLU A 32 -9.24 15.48 4.06
N VAL A 33 -8.04 15.73 4.53
CA VAL A 33 -7.26 14.77 5.31
C VAL A 33 -8.12 14.35 6.51
N SER A 34 -8.78 13.20 6.40
CA SER A 34 -9.62 12.72 7.49
C SER A 34 -8.74 12.11 8.57
N HIS A 35 -8.50 12.87 9.61
CA HIS A 35 -7.98 12.32 10.86
C HIS A 35 -9.07 11.45 11.52
N ARG A 36 -9.02 10.14 11.32
CA ARG A 36 -9.83 9.23 12.16
C ARG A 36 -9.31 9.30 13.61
N PRO A 37 -10.18 9.57 14.61
CA PRO A 37 -9.75 9.74 16.01
C PRO A 37 -9.07 8.52 16.65
N SER A 38 -9.17 7.33 16.04
CA SER A 38 -8.62 6.08 16.55
C SER A 38 -7.26 5.70 15.99
N THR A 39 -6.73 6.46 15.01
CA THR A 39 -5.43 6.20 14.39
C THR A 39 -4.42 7.25 14.82
N THR A 40 -3.33 6.81 15.38
CA THR A 40 -2.20 7.59 15.87
C THR A 40 -1.71 8.65 14.89
N ARG A 41 -1.31 9.77 15.42
CA ARG A 41 -1.00 11.12 14.93
C ARG A 41 -0.31 11.34 13.57
N HIS A 42 -0.10 10.36 12.67
CA HIS A 42 0.68 10.56 11.44
C HIS A 42 0.27 9.66 10.25
N VAL A 43 -0.95 9.17 10.20
CA VAL A 43 -1.48 8.56 8.98
C VAL A 43 -2.30 9.63 8.26
N GLU A 44 -1.75 10.19 7.20
CA GLU A 44 -2.45 11.14 6.35
C GLU A 44 -3.27 10.36 5.33
N GLY A 45 -4.55 10.71 5.19
CA GLY A 45 -5.46 10.09 4.21
C GLY A 45 -5.84 11.07 3.13
N ALA A 46 -6.04 10.57 1.92
CA ALA A 46 -6.59 11.31 0.81
C ALA A 46 -7.80 10.56 0.24
N ARG A 47 -8.80 11.31 -0.24
CA ARG A 47 -10.06 10.77 -0.74
C ARG A 47 -10.24 11.13 -2.20
N LEU A 48 -10.61 10.14 -3.03
CA LEU A 48 -11.03 10.36 -4.40
C LEU A 48 -12.55 10.22 -4.48
N SER A 49 -13.20 11.26 -5.01
CA SER A 49 -14.65 11.31 -5.13
C SER A 49 -15.05 11.59 -6.59
N VAL A 50 -16.15 11.00 -7.02
CA VAL A 50 -16.79 11.27 -8.32
C VAL A 50 -18.22 11.68 -8.04
N ASP A 51 -18.68 12.80 -8.60
CA ASP A 51 -20.01 13.38 -8.39
C ASP A 51 -20.37 13.55 -6.90
N GLY A 52 -19.39 13.91 -6.06
CA GLY A 52 -19.56 14.11 -4.63
C GLY A 52 -19.62 12.82 -3.80
N GLU A 53 -19.56 11.63 -4.40
CA GLU A 53 -19.49 10.35 -3.71
C GLU A 53 -18.05 9.90 -3.55
N ALA A 54 -17.60 9.59 -2.34
CA ALA A 54 -16.29 9.05 -2.07
C ALA A 54 -16.21 7.60 -2.58
N LEU A 55 -15.28 7.32 -3.49
CA LEU A 55 -15.08 5.99 -4.09
C LEU A 55 -13.83 5.29 -3.56
N LEU A 56 -12.79 6.05 -3.22
CA LEU A 56 -11.51 5.54 -2.79
C LEU A 56 -10.91 6.43 -1.69
N GLU A 57 -10.38 5.79 -0.65
CA GLU A 57 -9.57 6.43 0.38
C GLU A 57 -8.17 5.80 0.38
N LEU A 58 -7.15 6.64 0.34
CA LEU A 58 -5.74 6.26 0.35
C LEU A 58 -5.11 6.74 1.65
N TYR A 59 -4.41 5.88 2.36
CA TYR A 59 -3.73 6.22 3.61
C TYR A 59 -2.22 6.08 3.47
N ASP A 60 -1.49 7.18 3.62
CA ASP A 60 -0.02 7.16 3.69
C ASP A 60 0.43 6.51 5.00
N THR A 61 1.46 5.69 4.95
CA THR A 61 2.02 5.03 6.13
C THR A 61 3.51 5.34 6.29
N PRO A 62 4.04 5.24 7.51
CA PRO A 62 5.48 5.27 7.72
C PRO A 62 6.21 4.23 6.87
N GLY A 63 7.50 4.41 6.65
CA GLY A 63 8.34 3.36 6.06
C GLY A 63 8.56 2.22 7.05
N LEU A 64 8.63 0.99 6.53
CA LEU A 64 9.12 -0.15 7.29
C LEU A 64 10.65 -0.08 7.32
N GLU A 65 11.24 -0.02 8.50
CA GLU A 65 12.69 0.14 8.67
C GLU A 65 13.36 -1.09 9.28
N ASP A 66 12.72 -1.73 10.25
CA ASP A 66 13.26 -2.89 10.98
C ASP A 66 12.38 -4.15 10.83
N ALA A 67 12.06 -4.51 9.58
CA ALA A 67 11.23 -5.67 9.29
C ALA A 67 11.87 -7.00 9.75
N ILE A 68 13.21 -7.12 9.72
CA ILE A 68 13.92 -8.31 10.19
C ILE A 68 13.66 -8.54 11.67
N ALA A 69 13.94 -7.53 12.50
CA ALA A 69 13.74 -7.67 13.95
C ALA A 69 12.25 -7.83 14.32
N LEU A 70 11.35 -7.26 13.53
CA LEU A 70 9.92 -7.48 13.71
C LEU A 70 9.53 -8.93 13.41
N LEU A 71 10.06 -9.55 12.35
CA LEU A 71 9.81 -10.97 12.05
C LEU A 71 10.31 -11.87 13.18
N ASP A 72 11.53 -11.65 13.66
CA ASP A 72 12.08 -12.39 14.81
C ASP A 72 11.18 -12.25 16.04
N TYR A 73 10.68 -11.06 16.29
CA TYR A 73 9.74 -10.81 17.39
C TYR A 73 8.41 -11.53 17.19
N LEU A 74 7.84 -11.49 15.98
CA LEU A 74 6.59 -12.19 15.66
C LEU A 74 6.72 -13.70 15.86
N ASP A 75 7.84 -14.29 15.48
CA ASP A 75 8.11 -15.72 15.72
C ASP A 75 8.22 -16.03 17.22
N ALA A 76 8.79 -15.13 18.01
CA ALA A 76 8.88 -15.28 19.46
C ALA A 76 7.54 -15.08 20.20
N LEU A 77 6.53 -14.49 19.56
CA LEU A 77 5.19 -14.33 20.15
C LEU A 77 4.39 -15.64 20.19
N GLU A 78 4.73 -16.63 19.38
CA GLU A 78 4.08 -17.94 19.41
C GLU A 78 4.48 -18.74 20.63
N ARG A 79 3.50 -19.31 21.33
CA ARG A 79 3.75 -20.22 22.46
C ARG A 79 4.00 -21.64 21.95
N PRO A 80 4.75 -22.46 22.68
CA PRO A 80 4.93 -23.86 22.32
C PRO A 80 3.59 -24.58 22.10
N GLY A 81 3.41 -25.18 20.92
CA GLY A 81 2.18 -25.88 20.55
C GLY A 81 1.05 -25.01 20.01
N GLU A 82 1.21 -23.70 19.97
CA GLU A 82 0.29 -22.75 19.33
C GLU A 82 0.64 -22.62 17.85
N ARG A 83 -0.38 -22.41 17.00
CA ARG A 83 -0.22 -22.10 15.58
C ARG A 83 -1.14 -20.95 15.26
N LEU A 84 -0.58 -19.74 15.22
CA LEU A 84 -1.27 -18.55 14.82
C LEU A 84 -1.17 -18.38 13.30
N ASP A 85 -2.26 -17.94 12.69
CA ASP A 85 -2.18 -17.42 11.31
C ASP A 85 -1.56 -16.02 11.28
N GLY A 86 -1.33 -15.51 10.07
CA GLY A 86 -0.70 -14.19 9.90
C GLY A 86 -1.47 -13.06 10.60
N PRO A 87 -2.76 -12.86 10.34
CA PRO A 87 -3.57 -11.84 11.00
C PRO A 87 -3.63 -11.97 12.52
N GLU A 88 -3.68 -13.19 13.07
CA GLU A 88 -3.66 -13.44 14.52
C GLU A 88 -2.32 -13.00 15.14
N ARG A 89 -1.19 -13.30 14.47
CA ARG A 89 0.13 -12.79 14.89
C ARG A 89 0.19 -11.28 14.90
N MET A 90 -0.32 -10.64 13.84
CA MET A 90 -0.36 -9.19 13.75
C MET A 90 -1.25 -8.57 14.82
N ALA A 91 -2.40 -9.16 15.13
CA ALA A 91 -3.25 -8.70 16.23
C ALA A 91 -2.50 -8.79 17.57
N ARG A 92 -1.79 -9.91 17.83
CA ARG A 92 -0.98 -10.07 19.04
C ARG A 92 0.16 -9.07 19.14
N LEU A 93 0.82 -8.75 18.02
CA LEU A 93 1.80 -7.66 17.97
C LEU A 93 1.17 -6.35 18.41
N LEU A 94 0.02 -5.97 17.84
CA LEU A 94 -0.63 -4.69 18.13
C LEU A 94 -1.08 -4.54 19.58
N ASP A 95 -1.33 -5.64 20.28
CA ASP A 95 -1.66 -5.67 21.71
C ASP A 95 -0.42 -5.61 22.62
N SER A 96 0.79 -5.80 22.07
CA SER A 96 2.04 -5.83 22.83
C SER A 96 2.53 -4.43 23.21
N ASN A 97 3.42 -4.38 24.22
CA ASN A 97 4.12 -3.14 24.57
C ASN A 97 5.12 -2.71 23.48
N GLU A 98 5.69 -3.68 22.76
CA GLU A 98 6.67 -3.43 21.70
C GLU A 98 6.06 -2.65 20.52
N ALA A 99 4.76 -2.83 20.26
CA ALA A 99 4.01 -2.04 19.28
C ALA A 99 3.83 -0.56 19.66
N ARG A 100 4.08 -0.21 20.92
CA ARG A 100 4.04 1.17 21.44
C ARG A 100 5.43 1.74 21.69
N GLY A 101 6.45 0.94 21.52
CA GLY A 101 7.86 1.28 21.77
C GLY A 101 8.72 0.99 20.54
N ARG A 102 9.44 -0.14 20.59
CA ARG A 102 10.44 -0.50 19.58
C ARG A 102 9.88 -0.55 18.15
N PHE A 103 8.68 -1.12 17.97
CA PHE A 103 8.05 -1.29 16.66
C PHE A 103 6.87 -0.34 16.44
N GLU A 104 6.92 0.88 16.98
CA GLU A 104 5.82 1.83 16.87
C GLU A 104 5.49 2.18 15.40
N GLN A 105 6.49 2.35 14.54
CA GLN A 105 6.29 2.69 13.14
C GLN A 105 5.72 1.51 12.36
N GLU A 106 6.29 0.34 12.54
CA GLU A 106 5.83 -0.91 11.92
C GLU A 106 4.40 -1.26 12.37
N ALA A 107 4.09 -1.05 13.64
CA ALA A 107 2.74 -1.26 14.19
C ALA A 107 1.70 -0.30 13.55
N LYS A 108 2.08 0.93 13.21
CA LYS A 108 1.21 1.86 12.46
C LYS A 108 0.90 1.32 11.06
N VAL A 109 1.92 0.81 10.36
CA VAL A 109 1.77 0.19 9.03
C VAL A 109 0.83 -1.01 9.11
N VAL A 110 1.11 -1.94 10.03
CA VAL A 110 0.31 -3.15 10.24
C VAL A 110 -1.14 -2.80 10.56
N ARG A 111 -1.36 -1.86 11.49
CA ARG A 111 -2.72 -1.42 11.88
C ARG A 111 -3.47 -0.84 10.70
N GLN A 112 -2.83 0.03 9.91
CA GLN A 112 -3.45 0.63 8.75
C GLN A 112 -3.76 -0.41 7.67
N LEU A 113 -2.84 -1.34 7.39
CA LEU A 113 -3.06 -2.38 6.39
C LEU A 113 -4.19 -3.33 6.80
N LEU A 114 -4.25 -3.74 8.07
CA LEU A 114 -5.36 -4.56 8.59
C LEU A 114 -6.72 -3.86 8.47
N ALA A 115 -6.76 -2.54 8.61
CA ALA A 115 -7.96 -1.72 8.46
C ALA A 115 -8.30 -1.39 6.99
N SER A 116 -7.47 -1.79 6.03
CA SER A 116 -7.63 -1.51 4.61
C SER A 116 -8.14 -2.73 3.84
N ASP A 117 -8.66 -2.50 2.64
CA ASP A 117 -9.07 -3.57 1.72
C ASP A 117 -7.88 -4.19 1.00
N ALA A 118 -6.85 -3.38 0.72
CA ALA A 118 -5.58 -3.80 0.11
C ALA A 118 -4.44 -2.84 0.45
N GLY A 119 -3.21 -3.25 0.16
CA GLY A 119 -2.02 -2.43 0.21
C GLY A 119 -1.44 -2.13 -1.16
N LEU A 120 -1.05 -0.88 -1.41
CA LEU A 120 -0.17 -0.51 -2.52
C LEU A 120 1.27 -0.55 -2.01
N TYR A 121 2.04 -1.56 -2.40
CA TYR A 121 3.44 -1.69 -2.02
C TYR A 121 4.32 -0.91 -2.98
N VAL A 122 4.74 0.28 -2.56
CA VAL A 122 5.51 1.21 -3.39
C VAL A 122 6.99 0.88 -3.34
N ILE A 123 7.57 0.68 -4.51
CA ILE A 123 8.96 0.26 -4.72
C ILE A 123 9.70 1.37 -5.47
N ASP A 124 10.89 1.73 -5.00
CA ASP A 124 11.84 2.50 -5.81
C ASP A 124 12.50 1.57 -6.83
N ALA A 125 12.10 1.68 -8.09
CA ALA A 125 12.58 0.80 -9.15
C ALA A 125 14.09 0.96 -9.45
N ARG A 126 14.74 2.01 -8.94
CA ARG A 126 16.20 2.25 -9.10
C ARG A 126 17.02 1.41 -8.12
N GLU A 127 16.44 1.05 -7.00
CA GLU A 127 17.08 0.25 -5.97
C GLU A 127 17.19 -1.23 -6.37
N PRO A 128 18.32 -1.90 -6.05
CA PRO A 128 18.41 -3.35 -6.24
C PRO A 128 17.49 -4.09 -5.28
N VAL A 129 17.11 -5.31 -5.63
CA VAL A 129 16.32 -6.18 -4.75
C VAL A 129 17.20 -6.70 -3.61
N LEU A 130 17.06 -6.09 -2.43
CA LEU A 130 17.78 -6.46 -1.21
C LEU A 130 16.94 -7.38 -0.33
N ALA A 131 17.60 -8.11 0.59
CA ALA A 131 16.95 -9.00 1.54
C ALA A 131 15.88 -8.28 2.38
N LYS A 132 16.14 -7.06 2.83
CA LYS A 132 15.20 -6.24 3.61
C LYS A 132 13.81 -6.12 2.97
N TYR A 133 13.70 -6.07 1.65
CA TYR A 133 12.42 -5.97 0.95
C TYR A 133 11.61 -7.27 1.01
N ARG A 134 12.29 -8.43 1.08
CA ARG A 134 11.61 -9.72 1.32
C ARG A 134 11.04 -9.77 2.73
N ASP A 135 11.77 -9.24 3.71
CA ASP A 135 11.34 -9.20 5.09
C ASP A 135 10.15 -8.25 5.26
N GLU A 136 10.18 -7.07 4.62
CA GLU A 136 9.04 -6.17 4.55
C GLU A 136 7.79 -6.86 3.96
N LEU A 137 7.95 -7.52 2.81
CA LEU A 137 6.86 -8.24 2.15
C LEU A 137 6.34 -9.39 3.01
N ALA A 138 7.19 -10.08 3.77
CA ALA A 138 6.76 -11.11 4.71
C ALA A 138 5.90 -10.54 5.84
N VAL A 139 6.28 -9.38 6.41
CA VAL A 139 5.47 -8.66 7.40
C VAL A 139 4.12 -8.26 6.81
N LEU A 140 4.12 -7.63 5.62
CA LEU A 140 2.89 -7.16 4.98
C LEU A 140 1.96 -8.31 4.57
N ALA A 141 2.53 -9.41 4.04
CA ALA A 141 1.76 -10.62 3.70
C ALA A 141 1.12 -11.25 4.95
N GLY A 142 1.78 -11.16 6.11
CA GLY A 142 1.22 -11.58 7.39
C GLY A 142 -0.07 -10.87 7.79
N CYS A 143 -0.36 -9.70 7.24
CA CYS A 143 -1.62 -9.01 7.46
C CYS A 143 -2.82 -9.67 6.73
N GLY A 144 -2.60 -10.63 5.82
CA GLY A 144 -3.66 -11.32 5.09
C GLY A 144 -4.48 -10.41 4.16
N ARG A 145 -3.91 -9.28 3.73
CA ARG A 145 -4.54 -8.36 2.78
C ARG A 145 -3.88 -8.46 1.41
N PRO A 146 -4.64 -8.33 0.31
CA PRO A 146 -4.06 -8.27 -1.02
C PRO A 146 -3.02 -7.15 -1.13
N LEU A 147 -1.91 -7.41 -1.80
CA LEU A 147 -0.87 -6.43 -2.07
C LEU A 147 -0.73 -6.22 -3.57
N LEU A 148 -0.72 -4.96 -4.00
CA LEU A 148 -0.40 -4.55 -5.37
C LEU A 148 0.95 -3.84 -5.36
N PRO A 149 2.02 -4.46 -5.85
CA PRO A 149 3.30 -3.79 -6.07
C PRO A 149 3.17 -2.67 -7.11
N VAL A 150 3.73 -1.51 -6.78
CA VAL A 150 3.77 -0.33 -7.62
C VAL A 150 5.22 0.11 -7.80
N LEU A 151 5.75 -0.02 -9.02
CA LEU A 151 7.09 0.46 -9.36
C LEU A 151 7.05 1.97 -9.62
N ASN A 152 7.73 2.70 -8.76
CA ASN A 152 7.96 4.13 -8.88
C ASN A 152 9.34 4.43 -9.50
N PHE A 153 9.54 5.62 -10.04
CA PHE A 153 10.78 6.07 -10.68
C PHE A 153 11.21 5.22 -11.89
N VAL A 154 10.25 4.67 -12.61
CA VAL A 154 10.48 3.83 -13.80
C VAL A 154 10.91 4.61 -15.05
N ALA A 155 10.79 5.94 -15.04
CA ALA A 155 11.33 6.81 -16.08
C ALA A 155 12.87 6.92 -15.99
N SER A 156 13.48 6.55 -14.87
CA SER A 156 14.94 6.54 -14.72
C SER A 156 15.57 5.47 -15.63
N PRO A 157 16.64 5.80 -16.37
CA PRO A 157 17.34 4.81 -17.18
C PRO A 157 18.05 3.70 -16.36
N GLN A 158 18.14 3.91 -15.03
CA GLN A 158 18.77 2.97 -14.10
C GLN A 158 17.75 2.06 -13.40
N HIS A 159 16.47 2.08 -13.82
CA HIS A 159 15.45 1.23 -13.19
C HIS A 159 15.76 -0.26 -13.40
N ARG A 160 15.39 -1.07 -12.41
CA ARG A 160 15.62 -2.53 -12.35
C ARG A 160 14.30 -3.30 -12.41
N GLU A 161 13.40 -2.89 -13.28
CA GLU A 161 12.04 -3.46 -13.36
C GLU A 161 12.04 -4.98 -13.48
N GLU A 162 12.86 -5.54 -14.37
CA GLU A 162 12.90 -6.99 -14.59
C GLU A 162 13.42 -7.76 -13.37
N GLU A 163 14.37 -7.19 -12.64
CA GLU A 163 14.86 -7.76 -11.38
C GLU A 163 13.74 -7.79 -10.33
N TRP A 164 13.00 -6.68 -10.18
CA TRP A 164 11.86 -6.59 -9.27
C TRP A 164 10.73 -7.53 -9.69
N ARG A 165 10.40 -7.58 -10.97
CA ARG A 165 9.37 -8.48 -11.51
C ARG A 165 9.67 -9.93 -11.17
N ALA A 166 10.91 -10.38 -11.41
CA ALA A 166 11.34 -11.73 -11.11
C ALA A 166 11.32 -12.03 -9.59
N ALA A 167 11.72 -11.07 -8.76
CA ALA A 167 11.73 -11.23 -7.31
C ALA A 167 10.30 -11.33 -6.74
N LEU A 168 9.39 -10.45 -7.17
CA LEU A 168 7.99 -10.43 -6.76
C LEU A 168 7.24 -11.70 -7.20
N ALA A 169 7.50 -12.19 -8.42
CA ALA A 169 6.91 -13.42 -8.92
C ALA A 169 7.26 -14.65 -8.05
N ARG A 170 8.49 -14.71 -7.51
CA ARG A 170 8.90 -15.77 -6.56
C ARG A 170 8.16 -15.73 -5.24
N LEU A 171 7.56 -14.59 -4.89
CA LEU A 171 6.74 -14.40 -3.70
C LEU A 171 5.23 -14.51 -4.02
N GLY A 172 4.88 -14.92 -5.25
CA GLY A 172 3.49 -15.04 -5.69
C GLY A 172 2.81 -13.72 -6.06
N LEU A 173 3.56 -12.62 -6.12
CA LEU A 173 3.05 -11.31 -6.50
C LEU A 173 3.28 -11.08 -8.01
N HIS A 174 2.31 -11.52 -8.81
CA HIS A 174 2.39 -11.46 -10.27
C HIS A 174 1.79 -10.19 -10.88
N ALA A 175 0.85 -9.56 -10.19
CA ALA A 175 0.35 -8.24 -10.57
C ALA A 175 1.37 -7.17 -10.18
N LEU A 176 1.73 -6.29 -11.12
CA LEU A 176 2.71 -5.24 -10.93
C LEU A 176 2.33 -4.04 -11.78
N VAL A 177 2.25 -2.85 -11.18
CA VAL A 177 1.93 -1.61 -11.87
C VAL A 177 3.15 -0.71 -11.96
N ARG A 178 3.36 -0.11 -13.13
CA ARG A 178 4.32 0.98 -13.33
C ARG A 178 3.59 2.30 -13.09
N PHE A 179 4.06 3.06 -12.13
CA PHE A 179 3.51 4.37 -11.85
C PHE A 179 4.61 5.31 -11.37
N ASP A 180 5.08 6.18 -12.24
CA ASP A 180 6.12 7.14 -11.91
C ASP A 180 5.51 8.41 -11.31
N SER A 181 5.83 8.70 -10.06
CA SER A 181 5.29 9.89 -9.37
C SER A 181 5.95 11.21 -9.80
N VAL A 182 7.08 11.15 -10.53
CA VAL A 182 7.79 12.32 -11.06
C VAL A 182 7.38 12.60 -12.49
N ALA A 183 7.23 11.54 -13.30
CA ALA A 183 6.80 11.60 -14.69
C ALA A 183 5.62 10.64 -14.91
N PRO A 184 4.42 10.97 -14.39
CA PRO A 184 3.28 10.07 -14.44
C PRO A 184 2.91 9.72 -15.88
N PRO A 185 2.79 8.42 -16.22
CA PRO A 185 2.32 8.03 -17.54
C PRO A 185 0.84 8.41 -17.69
N LEU A 186 0.44 8.81 -18.90
CA LEU A 186 -0.93 9.24 -19.21
C LEU A 186 -2.00 8.20 -18.83
N ASP A 187 -1.64 6.91 -18.92
CA ASP A 187 -2.52 5.78 -18.60
C ASP A 187 -2.21 5.16 -17.22
N GLY A 188 -1.34 5.78 -16.43
CA GLY A 188 -0.86 5.23 -15.17
C GLY A 188 -1.96 4.98 -14.14
N GLU A 189 -2.84 5.97 -13.95
CA GLU A 189 -3.97 5.84 -13.03
C GLU A 189 -4.97 4.76 -13.49
N ARG A 190 -5.28 4.74 -14.79
CA ARG A 190 -6.15 3.72 -15.37
C ARG A 190 -5.60 2.31 -15.10
N ARG A 191 -4.33 2.08 -15.39
CA ARG A 191 -3.68 0.76 -15.16
C ARG A 191 -3.67 0.38 -13.69
N LEU A 192 -3.50 1.35 -12.80
CA LEU A 192 -3.57 1.12 -11.36
C LEU A 192 -4.96 0.63 -10.95
N TYR A 193 -6.02 1.32 -11.41
CA TYR A 193 -7.40 0.94 -11.09
C TYR A 193 -7.82 -0.39 -11.75
N GLU A 194 -7.42 -0.65 -12.99
CA GLU A 194 -7.63 -1.93 -13.66
C GLU A 194 -6.97 -3.08 -12.89
N SER A 195 -5.73 -2.89 -12.43
CA SER A 195 -5.02 -3.90 -11.64
C SER A 195 -5.64 -4.13 -10.26
N LEU A 196 -6.11 -3.08 -9.60
CA LEU A 196 -6.88 -3.20 -8.36
C LEU A 196 -8.19 -3.96 -8.58
N ALA A 197 -8.89 -3.73 -9.70
CA ALA A 197 -10.14 -4.42 -10.03
C ALA A 197 -9.94 -5.93 -10.27
N LEU A 198 -8.76 -6.35 -10.69
CA LEU A 198 -8.41 -7.78 -10.78
C LEU A 198 -8.17 -8.42 -9.41
N LEU A 199 -7.62 -7.66 -8.46
CA LEU A 199 -7.36 -8.14 -7.09
C LEU A 199 -8.59 -8.06 -6.19
N LEU A 200 -9.47 -7.08 -6.43
CA LEU A 200 -10.61 -6.74 -5.60
C LEU A 200 -11.88 -6.67 -6.45
N GLU A 201 -12.39 -7.81 -6.88
CA GLU A 201 -13.56 -7.89 -7.78
C GLU A 201 -14.77 -7.14 -7.23
N ARG A 202 -15.00 -7.16 -5.92
CA ARG A 202 -16.10 -6.43 -5.27
C ARG A 202 -16.01 -4.90 -5.43
N ALA A 203 -14.79 -4.37 -5.63
CA ALA A 203 -14.56 -2.93 -5.80
C ALA A 203 -14.58 -2.49 -7.27
N ARG A 204 -14.78 -3.42 -8.21
CA ARG A 204 -14.80 -3.11 -9.65
C ARG A 204 -15.74 -1.96 -10.01
N PRO A 205 -17.00 -1.88 -9.51
CA PRO A 205 -17.91 -0.79 -9.88
C PRO A 205 -17.37 0.60 -9.50
N GLN A 206 -16.70 0.72 -8.34
CA GLN A 206 -16.10 2.00 -7.90
C GLN A 206 -14.88 2.34 -8.75
N LEU A 207 -14.04 1.35 -9.06
CA LEU A 207 -12.82 1.53 -9.85
C LEU A 207 -13.16 1.86 -11.32
N ASP A 208 -14.19 1.24 -11.90
CA ASP A 208 -14.66 1.56 -13.25
C ASP A 208 -15.18 3.01 -13.34
N ARG A 209 -15.84 3.53 -12.30
CA ARG A 209 -16.26 4.93 -12.22
C ARG A 209 -15.06 5.88 -12.14
N LEU A 210 -14.02 5.53 -11.39
CA LEU A 210 -12.77 6.33 -11.35
C LEU A 210 -12.07 6.35 -12.71
N ILE A 211 -12.05 5.23 -13.44
CA ILE A 211 -11.49 5.15 -14.78
C ILE A 211 -12.27 6.07 -15.74
N ALA A 212 -13.61 5.97 -15.75
CA ALA A 212 -14.47 6.76 -16.63
C ALA A 212 -14.33 8.28 -16.34
N ASP A 213 -14.26 8.66 -15.07
CA ASP A 213 -14.05 10.04 -14.66
C ASP A 213 -12.67 10.56 -15.14
N HIS A 214 -11.61 9.75 -14.96
CA HIS A 214 -10.27 10.08 -15.44
C HIS A 214 -10.23 10.30 -16.97
N GLU A 215 -10.85 9.40 -17.74
CA GLU A 215 -10.93 9.49 -19.19
C GLU A 215 -11.70 10.75 -19.64
N THR A 216 -12.77 11.10 -18.94
CA THR A 216 -13.55 12.31 -19.22
C THR A 216 -12.73 13.58 -18.97
N GLN A 217 -11.97 13.62 -17.87
CA GLN A 217 -11.12 14.76 -17.55
C GLN A 217 -9.91 14.88 -18.49
N ALA A 218 -9.36 13.76 -18.97
CA ALA A 218 -8.26 13.77 -19.93
C ALA A 218 -8.68 14.22 -21.34
N ALA A 219 -9.97 14.15 -21.68
CA ALA A 219 -10.53 14.54 -22.96
C ALA A 219 -11.02 16.00 -23.00
N ALA A 220 -11.10 16.69 -21.85
CA ALA A 220 -11.60 18.06 -21.69
C ALA A 220 -10.47 19.09 -21.74
#